data_c1ea4c52128e6c745759ae34afbaff38
#
_entry.id   c1ea4c52128e6c745759ae34afbaff38
#
_cell.length_a   1.000
_cell.length_b   1.000
_cell.length_c   1.000
_cell.angle_alpha   90.00
_cell.angle_beta   90.00
_cell.angle_gamma   90.00
#
_symmetry.space_group_name_H-M   'P 1'
#
loop_
_entity.id
_entity.type
_entity.pdbx_description
1 polymer ?
#
loop_
_entity_poly.entity_id
_entity_poly.type
_entity_poly.pdbx_seq_one_letter_code
_entity_poly.pdbx_strand_id
1 'polypeptide(L)'
;MKKKWWHEKIGYQIYPKSFLDTNGDGVGDLTGVIEKLPYLEQLGVDILWLSPVYPSPMVDNGYDISDYENIDPRFGTLEDMDRLIAEAKKKNISIIMDLVVNHCSDQHAWFRKAIADPKGPYGNYFYLKEGKDGKEPNNWRSYFGGSVWEKLPGQDNLYYYHAYAKQQPDLNWENPALREEIYKMVNWWLDRGIAGFRIDAIINIKKDLTWEDLPVDGPDGRGFLTNSITRMQKRDGGTKNGIGVFLRELKERCFAPHDAFTVGEVFEVDREQLEEFIGEDGYFSTMFAFDPIQSYKKGTCQCEFDRNMNPDEWKRDVFVNQKLLGDIAFEANIIENHDMARGATIYIPDEDYGFASISALAGLQVLQRGMPFLYQGQEIGMTNCPFELEDIDDIMTLDNYRYAVACGFPEEKAFAGCARESRDNARTPMQWSDAENAGFTTGKPWLKVNPNYPEINVARQEKEYGSVLNFYRRLLCFRKSEEYRDLLTYGTFEPMYEDQERIFAFKRTLGKQCLTVICNESSAERFLTLKEDYEEVVFVNLPQVTRIGDNLILHPYQLIVVETTKK
;
A
#
# COMPACT_ATOMS: atom_id res chain seq x y z
N MET A 1 19.60 -3.75 -16.53
CA MET A 1 19.12 -4.22 -15.20
C MET A 1 19.40 -5.72 -15.08
N LYS A 2 20.04 -6.17 -14.01
CA LYS A 2 20.27 -7.60 -13.72
C LYS A 2 18.96 -8.24 -13.25
N LYS A 3 18.67 -9.46 -13.76
CA LYS A 3 17.49 -10.22 -13.30
C LYS A 3 17.61 -10.54 -11.79
N LYS A 4 16.54 -10.26 -11.04
CA LYS A 4 16.39 -10.61 -9.62
C LYS A 4 15.26 -11.63 -9.49
N TRP A 5 15.29 -12.45 -8.45
CA TRP A 5 14.32 -13.53 -8.24
C TRP A 5 12.86 -13.03 -8.12
N TRP A 6 12.68 -11.80 -7.68
CA TRP A 6 11.36 -11.19 -7.42
C TRP A 6 10.77 -10.45 -8.64
N HIS A 7 11.53 -10.13 -9.70
CA HIS A 7 11.06 -9.30 -10.82
C HIS A 7 9.80 -9.85 -11.51
N GLU A 8 9.69 -11.17 -11.63
CA GLU A 8 8.59 -11.85 -12.31
C GLU A 8 7.43 -12.20 -11.35
N LYS A 9 7.55 -11.81 -10.09
CA LYS A 9 6.62 -12.20 -9.03
C LYS A 9 5.41 -11.28 -8.98
N ILE A 10 4.35 -11.80 -8.38
CA ILE A 10 3.10 -11.09 -8.09
C ILE A 10 2.92 -11.06 -6.59
N GLY A 11 2.82 -9.85 -6.05
CA GLY A 11 2.56 -9.61 -4.63
C GLY A 11 1.07 -9.63 -4.31
N TYR A 12 0.75 -10.02 -3.09
CA TYR A 12 -0.59 -9.96 -2.54
C TYR A 12 -0.50 -9.56 -1.08
N GLN A 13 -1.20 -8.49 -0.70
CA GLN A 13 -1.27 -8.05 0.68
C GLN A 13 -2.42 -8.73 1.40
N ILE A 14 -2.13 -9.30 2.56
CA ILE A 14 -3.10 -9.81 3.52
C ILE A 14 -3.13 -8.85 4.73
N TYR A 15 -4.33 -8.43 5.11
CA TYR A 15 -4.63 -7.78 6.38
C TYR A 15 -5.16 -8.86 7.33
N PRO A 16 -4.29 -9.50 8.14
CA PRO A 16 -4.63 -10.75 8.83
C PRO A 16 -5.87 -10.63 9.71
N LYS A 17 -6.03 -9.49 10.40
CA LYS A 17 -7.17 -9.20 11.28
C LYS A 17 -8.54 -9.38 10.60
N SER A 18 -8.60 -9.23 9.25
CA SER A 18 -9.82 -9.29 8.45
C SER A 18 -9.79 -10.38 7.37
N PHE A 19 -8.84 -11.31 7.38
CA PHE A 19 -8.72 -12.30 6.31
C PHE A 19 -9.59 -13.53 6.52
N LEU A 20 -9.34 -14.31 7.58
CA LEU A 20 -10.18 -15.42 8.01
C LEU A 20 -9.94 -15.71 9.48
N ASP A 21 -11.00 -15.77 10.25
CA ASP A 21 -11.03 -16.17 11.66
C ASP A 21 -11.36 -17.66 11.77
N THR A 22 -10.46 -18.45 12.34
CA THR A 22 -10.64 -19.90 12.52
C THR A 22 -11.07 -20.30 13.92
N ASN A 23 -10.94 -19.41 14.90
CA ASN A 23 -11.23 -19.70 16.31
C ASN A 23 -12.57 -19.12 16.79
N GLY A 24 -13.20 -18.23 16.00
CA GLY A 24 -14.52 -17.65 16.28
C GLY A 24 -14.50 -16.47 17.24
N ASP A 25 -13.36 -15.80 17.44
CA ASP A 25 -13.25 -14.63 18.30
C ASP A 25 -13.55 -13.30 17.58
N GLY A 26 -13.77 -13.35 16.27
CA GLY A 26 -14.09 -12.21 15.42
C GLY A 26 -12.88 -11.54 14.78
N VAL A 27 -11.68 -12.05 15.01
CA VAL A 27 -10.41 -11.54 14.49
C VAL A 27 -9.76 -12.62 13.62
N GLY A 28 -9.34 -12.30 12.42
CA GLY A 28 -8.62 -13.23 11.55
C GLY A 28 -7.26 -13.62 12.12
N ASP A 29 -6.78 -14.81 11.77
CA ASP A 29 -5.59 -15.41 12.36
C ASP A 29 -4.65 -16.07 11.32
N LEU A 30 -3.43 -16.44 11.74
CA LEU A 30 -2.43 -17.09 10.88
C LEU A 30 -2.88 -18.48 10.39
N THR A 31 -3.70 -19.17 11.15
CA THR A 31 -4.29 -20.47 10.72
C THR A 31 -5.23 -20.24 9.55
N GLY A 32 -6.04 -19.16 9.59
CA GLY A 32 -6.89 -18.75 8.47
C GLY A 32 -6.09 -18.41 7.21
N VAL A 33 -4.94 -17.76 7.35
CA VAL A 33 -4.04 -17.55 6.21
C VAL A 33 -3.54 -18.88 5.63
N ILE A 34 -3.13 -19.82 6.50
CA ILE A 34 -2.67 -21.16 6.08
C ILE A 34 -3.78 -21.90 5.34
N GLU A 35 -5.02 -21.88 5.85
CA GLU A 35 -6.17 -22.53 5.20
C GLU A 35 -6.46 -21.98 3.80
N LYS A 36 -6.15 -20.71 3.56
CA LYS A 36 -6.38 -20.04 2.26
C LYS A 36 -5.17 -20.07 1.32
N LEU A 37 -4.04 -20.67 1.70
CA LEU A 37 -2.90 -20.84 0.78
C LEU A 37 -3.25 -21.54 -0.54
N PRO A 38 -4.13 -22.59 -0.58
CA PRO A 38 -4.56 -23.16 -1.86
C PRO A 38 -5.32 -22.19 -2.76
N TYR A 39 -6.15 -21.31 -2.20
CA TYR A 39 -6.83 -20.25 -2.94
C TYR A 39 -5.85 -19.24 -3.55
N LEU A 40 -4.87 -18.81 -2.75
CA LEU A 40 -3.83 -17.87 -3.16
C LEU A 40 -2.90 -18.45 -4.24
N GLU A 41 -2.57 -19.75 -4.13
CA GLU A 41 -1.85 -20.49 -5.17
C GLU A 41 -2.64 -20.52 -6.49
N GLN A 42 -3.95 -20.82 -6.43
CA GLN A 42 -4.82 -20.84 -7.61
C GLN A 42 -5.02 -19.44 -8.22
N LEU A 43 -5.00 -18.39 -7.41
CA LEU A 43 -5.02 -17.01 -7.89
C LEU A 43 -3.74 -16.70 -8.68
N GLY A 44 -2.62 -17.32 -8.34
CA GLY A 44 -1.35 -17.17 -9.04
C GLY A 44 -0.40 -16.16 -8.39
N VAL A 45 -0.55 -15.86 -7.10
CA VAL A 45 0.35 -14.98 -6.36
C VAL A 45 1.61 -15.70 -5.90
N ASP A 46 2.69 -14.96 -5.69
CA ASP A 46 4.01 -15.50 -5.39
C ASP A 46 4.59 -14.95 -4.08
N ILE A 47 4.20 -13.76 -3.67
CA ILE A 47 4.67 -13.11 -2.43
C ILE A 47 3.44 -12.66 -1.65
N LEU A 48 3.36 -13.07 -0.38
CA LEU A 48 2.36 -12.59 0.56
C LEU A 48 2.99 -11.57 1.50
N TRP A 49 2.48 -10.35 1.48
CA TRP A 49 2.77 -9.34 2.47
C TRP A 49 1.72 -9.41 3.57
N LEU A 50 2.15 -9.72 4.78
CA LEU A 50 1.33 -9.68 5.98
C LEU A 50 1.44 -8.29 6.63
N SER A 51 0.31 -7.58 6.77
CA SER A 51 0.24 -6.44 7.68
C SER A 51 0.56 -6.88 9.11
N PRO A 52 0.92 -5.97 10.05
CA PRO A 52 1.53 -6.35 11.32
C PRO A 52 0.75 -7.40 12.11
N VAL A 53 1.47 -8.43 12.56
CA VAL A 53 0.97 -9.52 13.43
C VAL A 53 1.72 -9.58 14.77
N TYR A 54 2.54 -8.59 15.05
CA TYR A 54 3.28 -8.45 16.30
C TYR A 54 2.37 -8.09 17.47
N PRO A 55 2.77 -8.37 18.73
CA PRO A 55 2.07 -7.87 19.90
C PRO A 55 1.90 -6.35 19.86
N SER A 56 0.65 -5.91 20.01
CA SER A 56 0.25 -4.51 19.90
C SER A 56 -0.96 -4.20 20.78
N PRO A 57 -1.04 -3.04 21.42
CA PRO A 57 -2.29 -2.52 22.01
C PRO A 57 -3.39 -2.24 20.99
N MET A 58 -3.10 -2.24 19.68
CA MET A 58 -4.03 -1.98 18.57
C MET A 58 -4.59 -0.56 18.51
N VAL A 59 -3.88 0.42 19.00
CA VAL A 59 -4.29 1.83 18.89
C VAL A 59 -4.31 2.26 17.42
N ASP A 60 -3.33 1.79 16.64
CA ASP A 60 -3.28 1.95 15.18
C ASP A 60 -3.26 0.57 14.50
N ASN A 61 -4.17 -0.29 14.93
CA ASN A 61 -4.46 -1.59 14.31
C ASN A 61 -3.23 -2.46 14.00
N GLY A 62 -2.23 -2.47 14.91
CA GLY A 62 -1.03 -3.30 14.84
C GLY A 62 0.25 -2.53 14.53
N TYR A 63 0.16 -1.27 14.07
CA TYR A 63 1.32 -0.43 13.79
C TYR A 63 1.94 0.20 15.06
N ASP A 64 1.31 0.06 16.21
CA ASP A 64 1.85 0.38 17.54
C ASP A 64 2.45 -0.88 18.20
N ILE A 65 3.65 -1.29 17.75
CA ILE A 65 4.28 -2.56 18.12
C ILE A 65 4.88 -2.49 19.53
N SER A 66 4.50 -3.45 20.40
CA SER A 66 5.01 -3.56 21.76
C SER A 66 6.10 -4.63 21.96
N ASP A 67 6.23 -5.56 21.01
CA ASP A 67 7.28 -6.60 20.98
C ASP A 67 7.52 -7.01 19.52
N TYR A 68 8.74 -6.81 19.03
CA TYR A 68 9.09 -7.09 17.62
C TYR A 68 9.43 -8.55 17.33
N GLU A 69 9.71 -9.37 18.34
CA GLU A 69 10.20 -10.75 18.18
C GLU A 69 9.16 -11.79 18.59
N ASN A 70 7.86 -11.43 18.52
CA ASN A 70 6.77 -12.31 18.90
C ASN A 70 5.56 -12.12 17.97
N ILE A 71 4.57 -13.02 18.09
CA ILE A 71 3.27 -12.92 17.43
C ILE A 71 2.21 -12.56 18.48
N ASP A 72 1.32 -11.65 18.15
CA ASP A 72 0.19 -11.29 19.01
C ASP A 72 -0.72 -12.52 19.18
N PRO A 73 -1.11 -12.86 20.42
CA PRO A 73 -1.98 -14.02 20.69
C PRO A 73 -3.31 -14.03 19.92
N ARG A 74 -3.79 -12.88 19.47
CA ARG A 74 -4.98 -12.80 18.60
C ARG A 74 -4.75 -13.42 17.24
N PHE A 75 -3.53 -13.36 16.72
CA PHE A 75 -3.17 -13.91 15.41
C PHE A 75 -2.60 -15.33 15.49
N GLY A 76 -2.17 -15.77 16.65
CA GLY A 76 -1.57 -17.09 16.87
C GLY A 76 -0.25 -17.04 17.63
N THR A 77 0.66 -17.92 17.27
CA THR A 77 1.96 -18.11 17.95
C THR A 77 3.12 -18.03 16.96
N LEU A 78 4.36 -18.01 17.48
CA LEU A 78 5.56 -18.13 16.64
C LEU A 78 5.59 -19.47 15.87
N GLU A 79 5.08 -20.54 16.47
CA GLU A 79 4.95 -21.85 15.83
C GLU A 79 3.96 -21.80 14.66
N ASP A 80 2.86 -21.03 14.78
CA ASP A 80 1.92 -20.82 13.69
C ASP A 80 2.56 -20.04 12.54
N MET A 81 3.40 -19.05 12.86
CA MET A 81 4.16 -18.31 11.84
C MET A 81 5.17 -19.22 11.13
N ASP A 82 5.90 -20.05 11.86
CA ASP A 82 6.81 -21.04 11.27
C ASP A 82 6.07 -22.01 10.35
N ARG A 83 4.88 -22.46 10.78
CA ARG A 83 4.01 -23.31 9.98
C ARG A 83 3.55 -22.60 8.71
N LEU A 84 3.15 -21.32 8.81
CA LEU A 84 2.76 -20.52 7.64
C LEU A 84 3.91 -20.41 6.64
N ILE A 85 5.11 -20.07 7.09
CA ILE A 85 6.31 -19.97 6.25
C ILE A 85 6.57 -21.31 5.54
N ALA A 86 6.52 -22.40 6.28
CA ALA A 86 6.76 -23.74 5.74
C ALA A 86 5.71 -24.19 4.72
N GLU A 87 4.41 -23.96 4.99
CA GLU A 87 3.31 -24.33 4.08
C GLU A 87 3.28 -23.46 2.83
N ALA A 88 3.54 -22.15 2.95
CA ALA A 88 3.64 -21.24 1.83
C ALA A 88 4.81 -21.63 0.89
N LYS A 89 5.97 -21.98 1.46
CA LYS A 89 7.13 -22.45 0.69
C LYS A 89 6.83 -23.70 -0.15
N LYS A 90 6.02 -24.64 0.33
CA LYS A 90 5.59 -25.82 -0.46
C LYS A 90 4.81 -25.45 -1.72
N LYS A 91 4.21 -24.27 -1.73
CA LYS A 91 3.42 -23.70 -2.83
C LYS A 91 4.21 -22.67 -3.67
N ASN A 92 5.51 -22.53 -3.43
CA ASN A 92 6.38 -21.52 -4.03
C ASN A 92 5.91 -20.08 -3.72
N ILE A 93 5.26 -19.87 -2.58
CA ILE A 93 4.85 -18.58 -2.07
C ILE A 93 5.83 -18.14 -0.99
N SER A 94 6.34 -16.92 -1.11
CA SER A 94 7.24 -16.28 -0.16
C SER A 94 6.45 -15.39 0.80
N ILE A 95 6.80 -15.38 2.08
CA ILE A 95 6.18 -14.50 3.08
C ILE A 95 7.08 -13.30 3.31
N ILE A 96 6.54 -12.09 3.25
CA ILE A 96 7.16 -10.88 3.76
C ILE A 96 6.30 -10.28 4.87
N MET A 97 6.95 -9.65 5.84
CA MET A 97 6.29 -9.01 6.97
C MET A 97 6.36 -7.48 6.86
N ASP A 98 5.59 -6.80 7.70
CA ASP A 98 5.67 -5.35 7.83
C ASP A 98 6.80 -4.97 8.79
N LEU A 99 7.70 -4.08 8.39
CA LEU A 99 8.79 -3.56 9.21
C LEU A 99 8.46 -2.14 9.66
N VAL A 100 7.97 -1.99 10.88
CA VAL A 100 7.58 -0.71 11.47
C VAL A 100 8.67 -0.24 12.41
N VAL A 101 9.58 0.60 11.92
CA VAL A 101 10.76 1.04 12.66
C VAL A 101 10.93 2.56 12.75
N ASN A 102 9.94 3.32 12.29
CA ASN A 102 9.88 4.75 12.58
C ASN A 102 9.52 5.01 14.05
N HIS A 103 8.66 4.20 14.63
CA HIS A 103 8.13 4.32 15.99
C HIS A 103 7.90 2.92 16.58
N CYS A 104 7.61 2.87 17.87
CA CYS A 104 7.10 1.68 18.54
C CYS A 104 5.90 2.06 19.42
N SER A 105 5.26 1.08 20.06
CA SER A 105 4.21 1.35 21.05
C SER A 105 4.78 2.04 22.30
N ASP A 106 3.97 2.87 22.95
CA ASP A 106 4.23 3.37 24.31
C ASP A 106 4.28 2.22 25.35
N GLN A 107 3.78 1.04 24.99
CA GLN A 107 3.85 -0.18 25.81
C GLN A 107 5.16 -0.98 25.56
N HIS A 108 5.95 -0.62 24.55
CA HIS A 108 7.22 -1.30 24.27
C HIS A 108 8.20 -1.16 25.46
N ALA A 109 8.95 -2.23 25.74
CA ALA A 109 9.90 -2.26 26.85
C ALA A 109 10.93 -1.11 26.81
N TRP A 110 11.33 -0.66 25.62
CA TRP A 110 12.25 0.47 25.46
C TRP A 110 11.66 1.77 25.98
N PHE A 111 10.39 2.07 25.61
CA PHE A 111 9.77 3.32 26.04
C PHE A 111 9.44 3.31 27.53
N ARG A 112 8.99 2.18 28.08
CA ARG A 112 8.78 2.03 29.53
C ARG A 112 10.05 2.28 30.34
N LYS A 113 11.20 1.79 29.84
CA LYS A 113 12.52 2.06 30.45
C LYS A 113 12.93 3.53 30.30
N ALA A 114 12.60 4.17 29.15
CA ALA A 114 12.83 5.59 28.95
C ALA A 114 12.01 6.47 29.90
N ILE A 115 10.73 6.11 30.17
CA ILE A 115 9.91 6.78 31.18
C ILE A 115 10.53 6.65 32.58
N ALA A 116 10.99 5.45 32.94
CA ALA A 116 11.56 5.18 34.27
C ALA A 116 12.89 5.92 34.50
N ASP A 117 13.71 6.07 33.46
CA ASP A 117 14.97 6.82 33.50
C ASP A 117 15.21 7.57 32.19
N PRO A 118 14.67 8.78 32.04
CA PRO A 118 14.80 9.58 30.81
C PRO A 118 16.24 9.97 30.46
N LYS A 119 17.16 9.95 31.44
CA LYS A 119 18.58 10.25 31.25
C LYS A 119 19.42 9.00 31.05
N GLY A 120 18.83 7.83 31.21
CA GLY A 120 19.48 6.54 31.01
C GLY A 120 19.62 6.18 29.52
N PRO A 121 20.19 5.00 29.23
CA PRO A 121 20.46 4.56 27.85
C PRO A 121 19.22 4.55 26.96
N TYR A 122 18.06 4.13 27.49
CA TYR A 122 16.81 4.04 26.74
C TYR A 122 16.14 5.39 26.51
N GLY A 123 16.42 6.43 27.33
CA GLY A 123 15.95 7.79 27.06
C GLY A 123 16.41 8.31 25.70
N ASN A 124 17.64 7.95 25.28
CA ASN A 124 18.19 8.29 23.98
C ASN A 124 17.66 7.44 22.81
N TYR A 125 16.82 6.44 23.06
CA TYR A 125 16.12 5.70 21.99
C TYR A 125 14.97 6.49 21.40
N PHE A 126 14.58 7.58 22.07
CA PHE A 126 13.47 8.44 21.68
C PHE A 126 13.92 9.91 21.59
N TYR A 127 13.17 10.73 20.88
CA TYR A 127 13.39 12.17 20.85
C TYR A 127 12.69 12.81 22.04
N LEU A 128 13.45 13.04 23.12
CA LEU A 128 12.99 13.73 24.32
C LEU A 128 13.47 15.18 24.32
N LYS A 129 12.55 16.15 24.55
CA LYS A 129 12.88 17.57 24.54
C LYS A 129 12.16 18.34 25.66
N GLU A 130 12.86 19.30 26.25
CA GLU A 130 12.25 20.25 27.16
C GLU A 130 11.35 21.22 26.39
N GLY A 131 10.20 21.52 26.98
CA GLY A 131 9.29 22.53 26.47
C GLY A 131 9.88 23.95 26.58
N LYS A 132 9.38 24.86 25.77
CA LYS A 132 9.76 26.28 25.75
C LYS A 132 8.66 27.15 26.35
N ASP A 133 9.00 27.96 27.35
CA ASP A 133 8.05 28.90 27.99
C ASP A 133 6.74 28.27 28.44
N GLY A 134 6.80 27.04 28.98
CA GLY A 134 5.64 26.28 29.44
C GLY A 134 4.78 25.69 28.31
N LYS A 135 5.27 25.72 27.06
CA LYS A 135 4.65 25.15 25.87
C LYS A 135 5.46 23.99 25.31
N GLU A 136 4.89 23.31 24.32
CA GLU A 136 5.56 22.27 23.54
C GLU A 136 6.84 22.79 22.86
N PRO A 137 7.78 21.91 22.50
CA PRO A 137 9.06 22.30 21.87
C PRO A 137 8.93 23.08 20.55
N ASN A 138 7.90 22.80 19.75
CA ASN A 138 7.57 23.52 18.51
C ASN A 138 6.09 23.33 18.12
N ASN A 139 5.68 23.91 16.99
CA ASN A 139 4.29 23.93 16.53
C ASN A 139 3.95 22.84 15.48
N TRP A 140 4.67 21.74 15.40
CA TRP A 140 4.41 20.75 14.37
C TRP A 140 3.12 19.96 14.62
N ARG A 141 2.37 19.71 13.53
CA ARG A 141 1.15 18.89 13.53
C ARG A 141 1.46 17.47 13.08
N SER A 142 0.97 16.48 13.82
CA SER A 142 1.04 15.05 13.56
C SER A 142 0.25 14.67 12.30
N TYR A 143 0.59 13.52 11.70
CA TYR A 143 -0.18 12.91 10.60
C TYR A 143 -1.62 12.59 11.00
N PHE A 144 -1.87 12.25 12.27
CA PHE A 144 -3.20 11.96 12.79
C PHE A 144 -3.85 13.19 13.50
N GLY A 145 -3.30 14.38 13.27
CA GLY A 145 -3.80 15.61 13.86
C GLY A 145 -3.21 15.91 15.24
N GLY A 146 -3.44 17.13 15.73
CA GLY A 146 -2.90 17.60 16.99
C GLY A 146 -1.37 17.81 16.98
N SER A 147 -0.78 17.87 18.17
CA SER A 147 0.67 18.05 18.35
C SER A 147 1.46 16.80 18.02
N VAL A 148 2.70 16.96 17.58
CA VAL A 148 3.70 15.88 17.54
C VAL A 148 4.39 15.65 18.90
N TRP A 149 3.99 16.41 19.93
CA TRP A 149 4.61 16.37 21.26
C TRP A 149 3.59 16.01 22.32
N GLU A 150 3.93 15.04 23.14
CA GLU A 150 3.18 14.68 24.33
C GLU A 150 4.10 14.71 25.55
N LYS A 151 3.59 15.12 26.73
CA LYS A 151 4.37 15.12 27.96
C LYS A 151 4.81 13.72 28.35
N LEU A 152 6.10 13.57 28.65
CA LEU A 152 6.61 12.31 29.17
C LEU A 152 5.99 12.04 30.54
N PRO A 153 5.37 10.88 30.80
CA PRO A 153 4.75 10.56 32.06
C PRO A 153 5.69 10.79 33.26
N GLY A 154 5.22 11.50 34.28
CA GLY A 154 6.01 11.82 35.48
C GLY A 154 6.99 12.99 35.33
N GLN A 155 6.98 13.70 34.21
CA GLN A 155 7.83 14.87 33.96
C GLN A 155 6.98 16.13 33.70
N ASP A 156 7.35 17.25 34.33
CA ASP A 156 6.56 18.50 34.23
C ASP A 156 6.80 19.24 32.90
N ASN A 157 8.03 19.22 32.38
CA ASN A 157 8.46 20.00 31.21
C ASN A 157 9.29 19.20 30.20
N LEU A 158 9.20 17.88 30.21
CA LEU A 158 9.85 17.01 29.23
C LEU A 158 8.80 16.37 28.34
N TYR A 159 9.01 16.44 27.03
CA TYR A 159 8.10 15.94 26.01
C TYR A 159 8.80 14.86 25.18
N TYR A 160 8.04 13.89 24.70
CA TYR A 160 8.49 12.96 23.66
C TYR A 160 7.82 13.27 22.33
N TYR A 161 8.53 12.96 21.26
CA TYR A 161 8.07 13.19 19.89
C TYR A 161 7.32 11.97 19.35
N HIS A 162 6.23 12.21 18.61
CA HIS A 162 5.48 11.21 17.86
C HIS A 162 4.96 11.81 16.55
N ALA A 163 5.26 11.17 15.41
CA ALA A 163 4.78 11.63 14.11
C ALA A 163 3.32 11.23 13.86
N TYR A 164 2.86 10.14 14.48
CA TYR A 164 1.53 9.54 14.36
C TYR A 164 0.75 9.68 15.67
N ALA A 165 0.13 8.61 16.16
CA ALA A 165 -0.57 8.66 17.44
C ALA A 165 0.37 8.92 18.62
N LYS A 166 -0.11 9.57 19.67
CA LYS A 166 0.69 9.78 20.90
C LYS A 166 1.16 8.48 21.55
N GLN A 167 0.48 7.36 21.28
CA GLN A 167 0.89 6.04 21.72
C GLN A 167 1.99 5.40 20.84
N GLN A 168 2.46 6.12 19.82
CA GLN A 168 3.50 5.68 18.89
C GLN A 168 4.74 6.59 18.98
N PRO A 169 5.51 6.56 20.10
CA PRO A 169 6.72 7.37 20.25
C PRO A 169 7.75 7.02 19.17
N ASP A 170 8.28 8.05 18.49
CA ASP A 170 9.23 7.88 17.40
C ASP A 170 10.62 7.49 17.89
N LEU A 171 11.22 6.55 17.17
CA LEU A 171 12.55 6.01 17.45
C LEU A 171 13.66 6.95 16.95
N ASN A 172 14.69 7.15 17.77
CA ASN A 172 15.83 8.02 17.47
C ASN A 172 16.90 7.29 16.67
N TRP A 173 16.77 7.27 15.36
CA TRP A 173 17.73 6.63 14.44
C TRP A 173 19.14 7.27 14.46
N GLU A 174 19.32 8.45 15.04
CA GLU A 174 20.67 9.00 15.28
C GLU A 174 21.45 8.17 16.31
N ASN A 175 20.75 7.40 17.15
CA ASN A 175 21.38 6.57 18.18
C ASN A 175 21.84 5.22 17.59
N PRO A 176 23.17 4.96 17.50
CA PRO A 176 23.67 3.71 16.95
C PRO A 176 23.30 2.47 17.80
N ALA A 177 23.11 2.61 19.11
CA ALA A 177 22.70 1.48 19.94
C ALA A 177 21.27 1.03 19.63
N LEU A 178 20.36 1.97 19.33
CA LEU A 178 19.02 1.64 18.84
C LEU A 178 19.10 0.93 17.49
N ARG A 179 19.89 1.43 16.54
CA ARG A 179 20.04 0.79 15.23
C ARG A 179 20.54 -0.66 15.35
N GLU A 180 21.48 -0.93 16.26
CA GLU A 180 21.93 -2.31 16.52
C GLU A 180 20.79 -3.24 16.98
N GLU A 181 19.91 -2.76 17.86
CA GLU A 181 18.74 -3.57 18.26
C GLU A 181 17.78 -3.83 17.09
N ILE A 182 17.55 -2.82 16.25
CA ILE A 182 16.73 -2.97 15.05
C ILE A 182 17.36 -4.00 14.10
N TYR A 183 18.68 -3.92 13.84
CA TYR A 183 19.34 -4.87 12.93
C TYR A 183 19.30 -6.31 13.45
N LYS A 184 19.42 -6.52 14.77
CA LYS A 184 19.27 -7.84 15.38
C LYS A 184 17.88 -8.41 15.13
N MET A 185 16.83 -7.62 15.38
CA MET A 185 15.45 -8.01 15.16
C MET A 185 15.16 -8.32 13.69
N VAL A 186 15.62 -7.48 12.76
CA VAL A 186 15.42 -7.71 11.31
C VAL A 186 16.10 -9.01 10.88
N ASN A 187 17.35 -9.24 11.29
CA ASN A 187 18.05 -10.49 10.97
C ASN A 187 17.39 -11.71 11.63
N TRP A 188 16.87 -11.58 12.84
CA TRP A 188 16.16 -12.67 13.52
C TRP A 188 14.95 -13.17 12.72
N TRP A 189 14.17 -12.26 12.10
CA TRP A 189 13.06 -12.64 11.24
C TRP A 189 13.53 -13.24 9.90
N LEU A 190 14.58 -12.67 9.29
CA LEU A 190 15.15 -13.22 8.05
C LEU A 190 15.74 -14.61 8.25
N ASP A 191 16.46 -14.82 9.37
CA ASP A 191 17.00 -16.14 9.76
C ASP A 191 15.87 -17.16 10.04
N ARG A 192 14.68 -16.69 10.47
CA ARG A 192 13.51 -17.53 10.69
C ARG A 192 12.86 -17.99 9.38
N GLY A 193 13.17 -17.34 8.27
CA GLY A 193 12.82 -17.81 6.92
C GLY A 193 11.78 -16.97 6.18
N ILE A 194 11.44 -15.77 6.65
CA ILE A 194 10.70 -14.83 5.81
C ILE A 194 11.58 -14.35 4.65
N ALA A 195 10.96 -13.97 3.54
CA ALA A 195 11.68 -13.57 2.33
C ALA A 195 12.05 -12.08 2.30
N GLY A 196 11.58 -11.29 3.28
CA GLY A 196 11.85 -9.87 3.33
C GLY A 196 10.77 -9.06 4.03
N PHE A 197 10.69 -7.76 3.68
CA PHE A 197 9.80 -6.82 4.37
C PHE A 197 9.16 -5.80 3.44
N ARG A 198 7.92 -5.41 3.75
CA ARG A 198 7.41 -4.08 3.45
C ARG A 198 7.84 -3.14 4.56
N ILE A 199 8.36 -1.97 4.22
CA ILE A 199 8.97 -1.07 5.20
C ILE A 199 8.10 0.16 5.37
N ASP A 200 7.47 0.24 6.53
CA ASP A 200 6.50 1.26 6.92
C ASP A 200 7.16 2.61 7.14
N ALA A 201 6.50 3.67 6.68
CA ALA A 201 6.84 5.07 6.98
C ALA A 201 8.34 5.41 6.94
N ILE A 202 9.09 4.74 6.08
CA ILE A 202 10.56 4.71 6.14
C ILE A 202 11.21 6.08 5.92
N ILE A 203 10.58 6.99 5.19
CA ILE A 203 11.08 8.34 4.99
C ILE A 203 11.09 9.17 6.28
N ASN A 204 10.30 8.77 7.28
CA ASN A 204 10.17 9.48 8.54
C ASN A 204 11.24 9.12 9.58
N ILE A 205 12.08 8.09 9.36
CA ILE A 205 13.11 7.71 10.33
C ILE A 205 14.17 8.79 10.56
N LYS A 206 14.42 9.65 9.56
CA LYS A 206 15.27 10.84 9.68
C LYS A 206 14.42 12.05 10.02
N LYS A 207 14.75 12.77 11.11
CA LYS A 207 14.02 13.97 11.53
C LYS A 207 14.79 15.24 11.18
N ASP A 208 14.05 16.35 11.07
CA ASP A 208 14.67 17.68 11.05
C ASP A 208 15.08 18.07 12.48
N LEU A 209 16.34 17.88 12.80
CA LEU A 209 16.86 18.11 14.13
C LEU A 209 17.01 19.59 14.51
N THR A 210 16.68 20.52 13.63
CA THR A 210 16.62 21.95 13.98
C THR A 210 15.47 22.23 14.94
N TRP A 211 14.40 21.47 14.84
CA TRP A 211 13.17 21.61 15.65
C TRP A 211 12.57 23.01 15.58
N GLU A 212 12.85 23.76 14.53
CA GLU A 212 12.28 25.07 14.29
C GLU A 212 10.79 24.98 13.96
N ASP A 213 10.01 25.98 14.39
CA ASP A 213 8.62 26.10 14.02
C ASP A 213 8.40 26.06 12.51
N LEU A 214 7.29 25.50 12.10
CA LEU A 214 6.82 25.50 10.71
C LEU A 214 5.85 26.66 10.47
N PRO A 215 5.73 27.13 9.20
CA PRO A 215 4.63 28.00 8.82
C PRO A 215 3.28 27.35 9.20
N VAL A 216 2.41 28.15 9.80
CA VAL A 216 1.06 27.70 10.17
C VAL A 216 0.25 27.47 8.89
N ASP A 217 -0.34 26.30 8.75
CA ASP A 217 -1.12 25.90 7.59
C ASP A 217 -2.53 25.36 7.93
N GLY A 218 -2.96 25.51 9.20
CA GLY A 218 -4.26 25.05 9.66
C GLY A 218 -4.84 25.91 10.80
N PRO A 219 -6.13 25.69 11.14
CA PRO A 219 -6.85 26.45 12.17
C PRO A 219 -6.34 26.17 13.58
N ASP A 220 -5.60 25.10 13.78
CA ASP A 220 -5.00 24.69 15.06
C ASP A 220 -3.71 25.46 15.43
N GLY A 221 -3.28 26.40 14.57
CA GLY A 221 -2.06 27.17 14.79
C GLY A 221 -0.77 26.40 14.57
N ARG A 222 -0.82 25.24 13.90
CA ARG A 222 0.31 24.33 13.66
C ARG A 222 0.68 24.30 12.18
N GLY A 223 1.91 23.85 11.91
CA GLY A 223 2.39 23.50 10.57
C GLY A 223 2.49 21.98 10.41
N PHE A 224 2.10 21.49 9.23
CA PHE A 224 2.07 20.05 8.95
C PHE A 224 3.48 19.45 8.88
N LEU A 225 3.68 18.33 9.58
CA LEU A 225 4.97 17.65 9.76
C LEU A 225 5.74 17.41 8.45
N THR A 226 5.08 17.06 7.35
CA THR A 226 5.71 16.83 6.05
C THR A 226 6.58 18.01 5.60
N ASN A 227 6.21 19.24 5.95
CA ASN A 227 7.00 20.44 5.62
C ASN A 227 8.39 20.43 6.29
N SER A 228 8.55 19.77 7.45
CA SER A 228 9.86 19.62 8.10
C SER A 228 10.77 18.67 7.32
N ILE A 229 10.21 17.59 6.78
CA ILE A 229 10.94 16.61 5.97
C ILE A 229 11.41 17.25 4.67
N THR A 230 10.53 17.98 3.97
CA THR A 230 10.87 18.72 2.76
C THR A 230 11.97 19.76 3.03
N ARG A 231 11.87 20.49 4.14
CA ARG A 231 12.88 21.49 4.56
C ARG A 231 14.24 20.82 4.81
N MET A 232 14.25 19.70 5.53
CA MET A 232 15.46 18.92 5.81
C MET A 232 16.13 18.44 4.53
N GLN A 233 15.36 17.83 3.63
CA GLN A 233 15.88 17.31 2.36
C GLN A 233 16.54 18.41 1.51
N LYS A 234 15.90 19.57 1.42
CA LYS A 234 16.46 20.73 0.69
C LYS A 234 17.77 21.24 1.32
N ARG A 235 17.85 21.29 2.65
CA ARG A 235 19.03 21.76 3.38
C ARG A 235 20.20 20.79 3.25
N ASP A 236 19.94 19.51 3.39
CA ASP A 236 20.99 18.48 3.53
C ASP A 236 21.44 17.92 2.17
N GLY A 237 20.99 18.50 1.05
CA GLY A 237 21.40 18.10 -0.30
C GLY A 237 20.80 16.76 -0.75
N GLY A 238 19.58 16.48 -0.33
CA GLY A 238 18.83 15.28 -0.66
C GLY A 238 19.08 14.13 0.31
N THR A 239 18.86 12.90 -0.17
CA THR A 239 18.87 11.70 0.67
C THR A 239 20.27 11.21 1.05
N LYS A 240 21.28 11.49 0.25
CA LYS A 240 22.66 10.94 0.39
C LYS A 240 23.30 11.16 1.75
N ASN A 241 23.18 12.36 2.29
CA ASN A 241 23.81 12.74 3.58
C ASN A 241 22.84 12.71 4.76
N GLY A 242 21.58 12.41 4.50
CA GLY A 242 20.51 12.32 5.50
C GLY A 242 20.11 10.87 5.74
N ILE A 243 18.89 10.54 5.34
CA ILE A 243 18.28 9.21 5.53
C ILE A 243 19.08 8.08 4.87
N GLY A 244 19.76 8.36 3.74
CA GLY A 244 20.54 7.37 2.99
C GLY A 244 21.64 6.70 3.79
N VAL A 245 22.15 7.34 4.85
CA VAL A 245 23.11 6.71 5.76
C VAL A 245 22.47 5.53 6.49
N PHE A 246 21.26 5.73 7.02
CA PHE A 246 20.53 4.69 7.77
C PHE A 246 20.03 3.56 6.84
N LEU A 247 19.55 3.92 5.67
CA LEU A 247 19.04 2.97 4.68
C LEU A 247 20.15 2.07 4.13
N ARG A 248 21.36 2.63 3.93
CA ARG A 248 22.52 1.86 3.49
C ARG A 248 22.96 0.87 4.57
N GLU A 249 23.05 1.30 5.84
CA GLU A 249 23.38 0.40 6.94
C GLU A 249 22.35 -0.75 7.02
N LEU A 250 21.06 -0.45 6.94
CA LEU A 250 19.99 -1.46 6.98
C LEU A 250 20.12 -2.46 5.82
N LYS A 251 20.36 -1.97 4.60
CA LYS A 251 20.60 -2.82 3.42
C LYS A 251 21.82 -3.72 3.62
N GLU A 252 22.99 -3.13 3.96
CA GLU A 252 24.25 -3.85 4.02
C GLU A 252 24.30 -4.87 5.16
N ARG A 253 23.63 -4.56 6.27
CA ARG A 253 23.69 -5.38 7.48
C ARG A 253 22.57 -6.40 7.60
N CYS A 254 21.44 -6.17 6.89
CA CYS A 254 20.27 -7.02 7.02
C CYS A 254 19.79 -7.59 5.68
N PHE A 255 19.48 -6.74 4.71
CA PHE A 255 18.79 -7.19 3.50
C PHE A 255 19.71 -7.90 2.50
N ALA A 256 20.87 -7.32 2.21
CA ALA A 256 21.80 -7.88 1.23
C ALA A 256 22.36 -9.26 1.62
N PRO A 257 22.73 -9.53 2.89
CA PRO A 257 23.18 -10.86 3.30
C PRO A 257 22.18 -11.99 3.10
N HIS A 258 20.86 -11.66 3.11
CA HIS A 258 19.78 -12.63 2.96
C HIS A 258 19.14 -12.64 1.57
N ASP A 259 19.63 -11.83 0.61
CA ASP A 259 18.95 -11.57 -0.67
C ASP A 259 17.46 -11.27 -0.48
N ALA A 260 17.17 -10.48 0.56
CA ALA A 260 15.80 -10.19 1.00
C ALA A 260 15.08 -9.29 0.00
N PHE A 261 13.80 -9.59 -0.26
CA PHE A 261 12.92 -8.70 -0.99
C PHE A 261 12.39 -7.60 -0.09
N THR A 262 12.52 -6.35 -0.51
CA THR A 262 12.05 -5.20 0.26
C THR A 262 11.21 -4.27 -0.60
N VAL A 263 10.10 -3.80 -0.05
CA VAL A 263 9.26 -2.77 -0.67
C VAL A 263 9.08 -1.60 0.29
N GLY A 264 9.58 -0.42 -0.10
CA GLY A 264 9.55 0.78 0.72
C GLY A 264 8.24 1.56 0.55
N GLU A 265 7.72 2.09 1.66
CA GLU A 265 6.69 3.11 1.64
C GLU A 265 7.37 4.48 1.53
N VAL A 266 7.48 4.98 0.30
CA VAL A 266 8.19 6.22 -0.03
C VAL A 266 7.28 7.09 -0.90
N PHE A 267 7.23 8.38 -0.59
CA PHE A 267 6.40 9.37 -1.30
C PHE A 267 7.27 10.48 -1.88
N GLU A 268 6.79 11.11 -2.96
CA GLU A 268 7.34 12.34 -3.54
C GLU A 268 8.84 12.26 -3.86
N VAL A 269 9.26 11.24 -4.60
CA VAL A 269 10.65 11.06 -5.03
C VAL A 269 10.91 11.63 -6.43
N ASP A 270 12.00 12.34 -6.60
CA ASP A 270 12.50 12.74 -7.91
C ASP A 270 13.34 11.63 -8.58
N ARG A 271 13.76 11.86 -9.83
CA ARG A 271 14.51 10.86 -10.61
C ARG A 271 15.85 10.45 -9.94
N GLU A 272 16.55 11.38 -9.32
CA GLU A 272 17.85 11.10 -8.68
C GLU A 272 17.64 10.24 -7.44
N GLN A 273 16.59 10.54 -6.68
CA GLN A 273 16.19 9.74 -5.50
C GLN A 273 15.70 8.35 -5.90
N LEU A 274 14.97 8.19 -7.02
CA LEU A 274 14.55 6.88 -7.52
C LEU A 274 15.75 5.94 -7.71
N GLU A 275 16.84 6.42 -8.31
CA GLU A 275 18.05 5.61 -8.49
C GLU A 275 18.68 5.21 -7.17
N GLU A 276 18.67 6.11 -6.16
CA GLU A 276 19.16 5.82 -4.81
C GLU A 276 18.28 4.81 -4.09
N PHE A 277 16.95 4.96 -4.18
CA PHE A 277 16.02 4.11 -3.45
C PHE A 277 15.89 2.73 -4.06
N ILE A 278 15.65 2.63 -5.37
CA ILE A 278 15.26 1.38 -6.03
C ILE A 278 16.03 1.07 -7.34
N GLY A 279 17.12 1.82 -7.64
CA GLY A 279 18.02 1.49 -8.74
C GLY A 279 18.72 0.14 -8.54
N GLU A 280 19.61 -0.24 -9.45
CA GLU A 280 20.28 -1.57 -9.42
C GLU A 280 20.99 -1.83 -8.07
N ASP A 281 21.57 -0.79 -7.48
CA ASP A 281 22.20 -0.81 -6.15
C ASP A 281 21.40 -0.02 -5.10
N GLY A 282 20.11 0.19 -5.33
CA GLY A 282 19.22 0.94 -4.45
C GLY A 282 19.08 0.37 -3.04
N TYR A 283 18.57 1.17 -2.13
CA TYR A 283 18.37 0.77 -0.73
C TYR A 283 17.35 -0.36 -0.59
N PHE A 284 16.32 -0.37 -1.46
CA PHE A 284 15.22 -1.34 -1.49
C PHE A 284 15.19 -2.10 -2.81
N SER A 285 14.48 -3.22 -2.82
CA SER A 285 14.18 -3.94 -4.06
C SER A 285 13.22 -3.14 -4.94
N THR A 286 12.20 -2.54 -4.32
CA THR A 286 11.17 -1.74 -4.98
C THR A 286 10.52 -0.78 -3.99
N MET A 287 9.64 0.09 -4.46
CA MET A 287 8.74 0.90 -3.66
C MET A 287 7.34 0.92 -4.30
N PHE A 288 6.32 1.30 -3.54
CA PHE A 288 4.98 1.42 -4.08
C PHE A 288 4.82 2.65 -4.99
N ALA A 289 4.10 2.47 -6.10
CA ALA A 289 3.75 3.54 -7.04
C ALA A 289 2.59 4.38 -6.48
N PHE A 290 2.86 5.24 -5.47
CA PHE A 290 1.84 6.06 -4.83
C PHE A 290 1.44 7.30 -5.64
N ASP A 291 2.36 7.92 -6.36
CA ASP A 291 2.10 9.20 -7.05
C ASP A 291 0.88 9.13 -8.00
N PRO A 292 0.74 8.11 -8.86
CA PRO A 292 -0.41 8.02 -9.75
C PRO A 292 -1.76 7.85 -9.05
N ILE A 293 -1.77 7.24 -7.85
CA ILE A 293 -3.00 6.93 -7.13
C ILE A 293 -3.46 8.01 -6.16
N GLN A 294 -2.68 9.08 -6.00
CA GLN A 294 -3.03 10.20 -5.10
C GLN A 294 -3.51 11.44 -5.85
N SER A 295 -3.46 11.45 -7.18
CA SER A 295 -3.75 12.63 -8.00
C SER A 295 -5.17 13.17 -7.87
N TYR A 296 -6.14 12.35 -7.45
CA TYR A 296 -7.52 12.80 -7.22
C TYR A 296 -7.71 13.54 -5.88
N LYS A 297 -6.76 13.37 -4.93
CA LYS A 297 -6.82 13.99 -3.60
C LYS A 297 -6.45 15.47 -3.69
N LYS A 298 -7.40 16.30 -4.09
CA LYS A 298 -7.21 17.75 -4.24
C LYS A 298 -8.05 18.50 -3.20
N GLY A 299 -7.37 19.22 -2.33
CA GLY A 299 -8.00 19.98 -1.24
C GLY A 299 -7.09 20.06 -0.03
N THR A 300 -7.53 20.79 0.99
CA THR A 300 -6.83 20.95 2.26
C THR A 300 -7.40 20.05 3.36
N CYS A 301 -8.53 19.42 3.09
CA CYS A 301 -9.25 18.57 4.02
C CYS A 301 -9.73 17.29 3.31
N GLN A 302 -9.64 16.16 3.97
CA GLN A 302 -10.07 14.87 3.43
C GLN A 302 -11.55 14.88 3.01
N CYS A 303 -12.40 15.66 3.68
CA CYS A 303 -13.80 15.81 3.31
C CYS A 303 -14.06 16.50 1.95
N GLU A 304 -13.02 17.00 1.29
CA GLU A 304 -13.08 17.55 -0.07
C GLU A 304 -12.74 16.51 -1.15
N PHE A 305 -12.33 15.29 -0.75
CA PHE A 305 -12.01 14.18 -1.67
C PHE A 305 -13.29 13.40 -2.01
N ASP A 306 -14.29 14.10 -2.56
CA ASP A 306 -15.64 13.59 -2.79
C ASP A 306 -15.89 13.09 -4.22
N ARG A 307 -14.84 12.95 -5.03
CA ARG A 307 -14.93 12.53 -6.43
C ARG A 307 -14.17 11.24 -6.71
N ASN A 308 -14.59 10.55 -7.76
CA ASN A 308 -13.84 9.44 -8.32
C ASN A 308 -12.56 9.94 -9.00
N MET A 309 -11.57 9.05 -9.11
CA MET A 309 -10.40 9.24 -9.94
C MET A 309 -10.82 9.60 -11.37
N ASN A 310 -10.28 10.69 -11.91
CA ASN A 310 -10.49 10.99 -13.32
C ASN A 310 -9.56 10.08 -14.16
N PRO A 311 -10.09 9.25 -15.07
CA PRO A 311 -9.27 8.32 -15.86
C PRO A 311 -8.17 9.01 -16.69
N ASP A 312 -8.43 10.19 -17.25
CA ASP A 312 -7.42 10.91 -18.04
C ASP A 312 -6.33 11.56 -17.15
N GLU A 313 -6.66 11.96 -15.91
CA GLU A 313 -5.67 12.38 -14.92
C GLU A 313 -4.80 11.19 -14.50
N TRP A 314 -5.41 10.05 -14.15
CA TRP A 314 -4.70 8.83 -13.78
C TRP A 314 -3.79 8.33 -14.91
N LYS A 315 -4.30 8.23 -16.14
CA LYS A 315 -3.51 7.89 -17.32
C LYS A 315 -2.27 8.76 -17.45
N ARG A 316 -2.45 10.09 -17.37
CA ARG A 316 -1.35 11.04 -17.46
C ARG A 316 -0.31 10.80 -16.38
N ASP A 317 -0.74 10.61 -15.14
CA ASP A 317 0.16 10.47 -14.00
C ASP A 317 0.92 9.13 -14.04
N VAL A 318 0.26 8.04 -14.46
CA VAL A 318 0.93 6.78 -14.78
C VAL A 318 1.98 6.96 -15.88
N PHE A 319 1.66 7.67 -16.96
CA PHE A 319 2.59 7.88 -18.06
C PHE A 319 3.81 8.72 -17.62
N VAL A 320 3.60 9.74 -16.80
CA VAL A 320 4.68 10.56 -16.22
C VAL A 320 5.57 9.68 -15.36
N ASN A 321 4.97 8.89 -14.46
CA ASN A 321 5.70 8.00 -13.57
C ASN A 321 6.50 6.93 -14.34
N GLN A 322 5.88 6.25 -15.30
CA GLN A 322 6.57 5.25 -16.13
C GLN A 322 7.71 5.83 -16.99
N LYS A 323 7.57 7.08 -17.48
CA LYS A 323 8.64 7.81 -18.15
C LYS A 323 9.79 8.16 -17.18
N LEU A 324 9.45 8.54 -15.95
CA LEU A 324 10.42 8.84 -14.90
C LEU A 324 11.25 7.62 -14.51
N LEU A 325 10.59 6.49 -14.30
CA LEU A 325 11.22 5.20 -14.00
C LEU A 325 12.17 4.74 -15.13
N GLY A 326 11.73 4.87 -16.38
CA GLY A 326 12.50 4.44 -17.55
C GLY A 326 13.09 3.04 -17.37
N ASP A 327 14.43 2.91 -17.51
CA ASP A 327 15.17 1.66 -17.30
C ASP A 327 15.83 1.57 -15.90
N ILE A 328 15.55 2.54 -15.01
CA ILE A 328 16.20 2.62 -13.70
C ILE A 328 15.74 1.47 -12.81
N ALA A 329 14.43 1.26 -12.72
CA ALA A 329 13.85 0.40 -11.68
C ALA A 329 12.50 -0.21 -12.05
N PHE A 330 11.99 -1.05 -11.15
CA PHE A 330 10.60 -1.50 -11.08
C PHE A 330 9.94 -0.91 -9.84
N GLU A 331 8.71 -0.42 -9.98
CA GLU A 331 7.84 -0.13 -8.85
C GLU A 331 6.84 -1.24 -8.60
N ALA A 332 6.31 -1.28 -7.38
CA ALA A 332 5.20 -2.11 -7.00
C ALA A 332 3.88 -1.40 -7.37
N ASN A 333 3.22 -1.87 -8.44
CA ASN A 333 1.99 -1.28 -8.95
C ASN A 333 0.80 -1.68 -8.07
N ILE A 334 0.15 -0.72 -7.44
CA ILE A 334 -1.06 -0.90 -6.62
C ILE A 334 -2.19 0.01 -7.12
N ILE A 335 -3.43 -0.32 -6.78
CA ILE A 335 -4.61 0.54 -6.91
C ILE A 335 -5.32 0.73 -5.57
N GLU A 336 -5.04 -0.11 -4.61
CA GLU A 336 -5.52 -0.05 -3.23
C GLU A 336 -4.57 -0.79 -2.28
N ASN A 337 -4.66 -0.48 -0.99
CA ASN A 337 -4.04 -1.19 0.11
C ASN A 337 -4.87 -0.98 1.39
N HIS A 338 -4.36 -1.41 2.55
CA HIS A 338 -5.02 -1.30 3.85
C HIS A 338 -5.13 0.14 4.41
N ASP A 339 -4.48 1.13 3.79
CA ASP A 339 -4.48 2.55 4.18
C ASP A 339 -5.27 3.43 3.20
N MET A 340 -6.07 2.83 2.34
CA MET A 340 -6.83 3.51 1.31
C MET A 340 -8.28 3.03 1.31
N ALA A 341 -9.15 3.80 0.67
CA ALA A 341 -10.47 3.32 0.26
C ALA A 341 -10.35 2.24 -0.83
N ARG A 342 -11.40 1.46 -1.05
CA ARG A 342 -11.42 0.41 -2.09
C ARG A 342 -11.24 0.99 -3.49
N GLY A 343 -10.32 0.43 -4.26
CA GLY A 343 -10.04 0.86 -5.62
C GLY A 343 -11.28 0.80 -6.53
N ALA A 344 -12.10 -0.24 -6.42
CA ALA A 344 -13.35 -0.34 -7.16
C ALA A 344 -14.28 0.87 -6.94
N THR A 345 -14.31 1.46 -5.74
CA THR A 345 -15.10 2.67 -5.46
C THR A 345 -14.41 3.96 -5.91
N ILE A 346 -13.08 4.02 -5.83
CA ILE A 346 -12.33 5.24 -6.17
C ILE A 346 -12.20 5.42 -7.68
N TYR A 347 -11.96 4.35 -8.44
CA TYR A 347 -11.71 4.44 -9.87
C TYR A 347 -12.97 4.33 -10.72
N ILE A 348 -14.02 3.69 -10.21
CA ILE A 348 -15.23 3.34 -10.99
C ILE A 348 -16.43 4.09 -10.40
N PRO A 349 -17.17 4.88 -11.20
CA PRO A 349 -18.47 5.42 -10.77
C PRO A 349 -19.44 4.30 -10.37
N ASP A 350 -20.25 4.54 -9.33
CA ASP A 350 -21.16 3.52 -8.80
C ASP A 350 -22.10 2.93 -9.87
N GLU A 351 -22.59 3.78 -10.78
CA GLU A 351 -23.46 3.37 -11.90
C GLU A 351 -22.75 2.49 -12.95
N ASP A 352 -21.42 2.55 -13.01
CA ASP A 352 -20.61 1.80 -13.96
C ASP A 352 -19.95 0.56 -13.32
N TYR A 353 -20.22 0.33 -12.02
CA TYR A 353 -19.65 -0.81 -11.30
C TYR A 353 -20.10 -2.14 -11.91
N GLY A 354 -19.15 -2.97 -12.31
CA GLY A 354 -19.43 -4.28 -12.87
C GLY A 354 -18.20 -4.99 -13.42
N PHE A 355 -18.42 -6.18 -13.99
CA PHE A 355 -17.33 -7.00 -14.53
C PHE A 355 -16.45 -6.24 -15.53
N ALA A 356 -17.04 -5.50 -16.47
CA ALA A 356 -16.29 -4.82 -17.52
C ALA A 356 -15.33 -3.77 -16.94
N SER A 357 -15.81 -2.90 -16.06
CA SER A 357 -15.03 -1.81 -15.46
C SER A 357 -13.95 -2.33 -14.52
N ILE A 358 -14.27 -3.29 -13.65
CA ILE A 358 -13.30 -3.88 -12.72
C ILE A 358 -12.22 -4.66 -13.48
N SER A 359 -12.58 -5.42 -14.50
CA SER A 359 -11.62 -6.19 -15.30
C SER A 359 -10.71 -5.28 -16.16
N ALA A 360 -11.22 -4.15 -16.64
CA ALA A 360 -10.43 -3.13 -17.31
C ALA A 360 -9.38 -2.54 -16.36
N LEU A 361 -9.80 -2.11 -15.17
CA LEU A 361 -8.92 -1.57 -14.13
C LEU A 361 -7.83 -2.59 -13.72
N ALA A 362 -8.21 -3.85 -13.50
CA ALA A 362 -7.29 -4.95 -13.22
C ALA A 362 -6.23 -5.12 -14.32
N GLY A 363 -6.66 -5.12 -15.58
CA GLY A 363 -5.74 -5.24 -16.72
C GLY A 363 -4.78 -4.06 -16.80
N LEU A 364 -5.27 -2.84 -16.60
CA LEU A 364 -4.42 -1.64 -16.58
C LEU A 364 -3.37 -1.68 -15.47
N GLN A 365 -3.72 -2.14 -14.27
CA GLN A 365 -2.76 -2.31 -13.17
C GLN A 365 -1.72 -3.40 -13.48
N VAL A 366 -2.18 -4.59 -13.86
CA VAL A 366 -1.34 -5.79 -13.96
C VAL A 366 -0.41 -5.76 -15.17
N LEU A 367 -0.80 -5.13 -16.29
CA LEU A 367 -0.03 -5.14 -17.54
C LEU A 367 0.98 -4.00 -17.67
N GLN A 368 0.99 -3.03 -16.75
CA GLN A 368 2.03 -2.01 -16.66
C GLN A 368 3.41 -2.64 -16.37
N ARG A 369 4.47 -1.88 -16.68
CA ARG A 369 5.82 -2.24 -16.25
C ARG A 369 5.93 -2.03 -14.74
N GLY A 370 6.44 -3.03 -14.03
CA GLY A 370 6.52 -3.05 -12.57
C GLY A 370 6.05 -4.39 -12.02
N MET A 371 6.03 -4.50 -10.71
CA MET A 371 5.56 -5.67 -9.97
C MET A 371 4.12 -5.45 -9.50
N PRO A 372 3.12 -6.19 -9.98
CA PRO A 372 1.76 -6.04 -9.47
C PRO A 372 1.65 -6.48 -8.01
N PHE A 373 1.05 -5.65 -7.17
CA PHE A 373 0.60 -6.00 -5.83
C PHE A 373 -0.91 -5.89 -5.76
N LEU A 374 -1.56 -6.97 -5.41
CA LEU A 374 -3.00 -7.03 -5.16
C LEU A 374 -3.26 -6.88 -3.66
N TYR A 375 -4.39 -6.34 -3.31
CA TYR A 375 -4.87 -6.31 -1.94
C TYR A 375 -6.04 -7.28 -1.76
N GLN A 376 -6.15 -7.93 -0.58
CA GLN A 376 -7.24 -8.87 -0.28
C GLN A 376 -8.62 -8.27 -0.61
N GLY A 377 -9.41 -9.02 -1.38
CA GLY A 377 -10.74 -8.60 -1.83
C GLY A 377 -10.76 -7.78 -3.12
N GLN A 378 -9.63 -7.26 -3.58
CA GLN A 378 -9.52 -6.61 -4.88
C GLN A 378 -9.89 -7.57 -6.01
N GLU A 379 -9.45 -8.81 -5.93
CA GLU A 379 -9.66 -9.86 -6.92
C GLU A 379 -11.11 -10.32 -7.07
N ILE A 380 -11.99 -9.94 -6.14
CA ILE A 380 -13.43 -10.16 -6.23
C ILE A 380 -14.23 -8.87 -6.40
N GLY A 381 -13.55 -7.71 -6.50
CA GLY A 381 -14.17 -6.41 -6.68
C GLY A 381 -14.85 -5.87 -5.42
N MET A 382 -14.31 -6.08 -4.21
CA MET A 382 -14.87 -5.48 -3.00
C MET A 382 -14.90 -3.95 -3.10
N THR A 383 -15.99 -3.35 -2.61
CA THR A 383 -16.24 -1.91 -2.60
C THR A 383 -16.16 -1.33 -1.18
N ASN A 384 -16.21 -0.01 -1.06
CA ASN A 384 -16.41 0.66 0.21
C ASN A 384 -17.64 0.14 0.94
N CYS A 385 -17.60 0.18 2.27
CA CYS A 385 -18.69 -0.19 3.15
C CYS A 385 -19.49 1.05 3.58
N PRO A 386 -20.82 1.00 3.64
CA PRO A 386 -21.62 2.09 4.19
C PRO A 386 -21.48 2.14 5.72
N PHE A 387 -20.56 2.98 6.20
CA PHE A 387 -20.33 3.22 7.63
C PHE A 387 -21.18 4.35 8.17
N GLU A 388 -21.63 4.19 9.42
CA GLU A 388 -22.07 5.27 10.29
C GLU A 388 -20.88 5.73 11.16
N LEU A 389 -20.98 6.89 11.81
CA LEU A 389 -19.86 7.44 12.60
C LEU A 389 -19.42 6.50 13.73
N GLU A 390 -20.35 5.81 14.36
CA GLU A 390 -20.10 4.82 15.42
C GLU A 390 -19.50 3.50 14.95
N ASP A 391 -19.55 3.23 13.64
CA ASP A 391 -18.93 2.05 13.05
C ASP A 391 -17.43 2.25 12.77
N ILE A 392 -16.94 3.50 12.78
CA ILE A 392 -15.55 3.84 12.43
C ILE A 392 -14.60 3.49 13.58
N ASP A 393 -13.63 2.63 13.30
CA ASP A 393 -12.53 2.26 14.19
C ASP A 393 -11.26 3.08 13.91
N ASP A 394 -11.08 3.52 12.68
CA ASP A 394 -9.89 4.23 12.21
C ASP A 394 -9.71 5.60 12.87
N ILE A 395 -8.66 5.71 13.73
CA ILE A 395 -8.33 6.96 14.44
C ILE A 395 -8.04 8.13 13.49
N MET A 396 -7.40 7.87 12.33
CA MET A 396 -7.10 8.91 11.35
C MET A 396 -8.39 9.47 10.74
N THR A 397 -9.36 8.63 10.41
CA THR A 397 -10.68 9.06 9.91
C THR A 397 -11.40 9.92 10.92
N LEU A 398 -11.43 9.51 12.20
CA LEU A 398 -12.07 10.27 13.28
C LEU A 398 -11.39 11.62 13.51
N ASP A 399 -10.07 11.69 13.43
CA ASP A 399 -9.33 12.95 13.60
C ASP A 399 -9.52 13.87 12.39
N ASN A 400 -9.51 13.35 11.16
CA ASN A 400 -9.84 14.12 9.96
C ASN A 400 -11.27 14.68 9.99
N TYR A 401 -12.23 13.89 10.47
CA TYR A 401 -13.61 14.37 10.68
C TYR A 401 -13.66 15.55 11.66
N ARG A 402 -13.04 15.41 12.84
CA ARG A 402 -12.96 16.49 13.84
C ARG A 402 -12.28 17.74 13.26
N TYR A 403 -11.19 17.56 12.51
CA TYR A 403 -10.47 18.64 11.85
C TYR A 403 -11.35 19.34 10.80
N ALA A 404 -12.08 18.58 9.98
CA ALA A 404 -13.01 19.14 8.99
C ALA A 404 -14.10 20.00 9.65
N VAL A 405 -14.71 19.52 10.73
CA VAL A 405 -15.70 20.28 11.51
C VAL A 405 -15.06 21.55 12.09
N ALA A 406 -13.84 21.46 12.63
CA ALA A 406 -13.11 22.63 13.13
C ALA A 406 -12.77 23.65 12.02
N CYS A 407 -12.58 23.21 10.77
CA CYS A 407 -12.44 24.06 9.59
C CYS A 407 -13.77 24.71 9.13
N GLY A 408 -14.90 24.35 9.76
CA GLY A 408 -16.22 24.95 9.47
C GLY A 408 -17.04 24.19 8.41
N PHE A 409 -16.66 22.97 8.04
CA PHE A 409 -17.50 22.13 7.19
C PHE A 409 -18.72 21.62 7.97
N PRO A 410 -19.92 21.54 7.34
CA PRO A 410 -21.08 20.89 7.96
C PRO A 410 -20.74 19.44 8.35
N GLU A 411 -21.20 19.00 9.53
CA GLU A 411 -20.90 17.66 10.07
C GLU A 411 -21.24 16.53 9.08
N GLU A 412 -22.40 16.60 8.43
CA GLU A 412 -22.83 15.61 7.43
C GLU A 412 -21.86 15.52 6.25
N LYS A 413 -21.43 16.67 5.69
CA LYS A 413 -20.45 16.71 4.60
C LYS A 413 -19.07 16.25 5.07
N ALA A 414 -18.65 16.68 6.25
CA ALA A 414 -17.38 16.29 6.84
C ALA A 414 -17.32 14.76 7.04
N PHE A 415 -18.39 14.18 7.58
CA PHE A 415 -18.46 12.73 7.77
C PHE A 415 -18.50 11.98 6.45
N ALA A 416 -19.36 12.35 5.51
CA ALA A 416 -19.49 11.66 4.22
C ALA A 416 -18.16 11.57 3.45
N GLY A 417 -17.40 12.67 3.40
CA GLY A 417 -16.09 12.68 2.73
C GLY A 417 -15.04 11.87 3.50
N CYS A 418 -14.98 12.02 4.84
CA CYS A 418 -14.02 11.24 5.63
C CYS A 418 -14.35 9.74 5.63
N ALA A 419 -15.62 9.35 5.69
CA ALA A 419 -16.05 7.95 5.61
C ALA A 419 -15.73 7.33 4.24
N ARG A 420 -15.91 8.09 3.14
CA ARG A 420 -15.52 7.64 1.80
C ARG A 420 -14.04 7.28 1.71
N GLU A 421 -13.18 8.08 2.32
CA GLU A 421 -11.72 7.92 2.30
C GLU A 421 -11.18 7.09 3.47
N SER A 422 -12.06 6.61 4.36
CA SER A 422 -11.66 5.84 5.54
C SER A 422 -10.89 4.60 5.17
N ARG A 423 -9.79 4.35 5.90
CA ARG A 423 -9.00 3.12 5.83
C ARG A 423 -9.86 1.89 6.20
N ASP A 424 -10.89 2.06 7.03
CA ASP A 424 -11.78 0.96 7.43
C ASP A 424 -12.50 0.32 6.23
N ASN A 425 -12.69 1.04 5.12
CA ASN A 425 -13.25 0.47 3.90
C ASN A 425 -12.44 -0.73 3.38
N ALA A 426 -11.12 -0.61 3.39
CA ALA A 426 -10.22 -1.70 3.00
C ALA A 426 -10.07 -2.76 4.11
N ARG A 427 -10.36 -2.39 5.37
CA ARG A 427 -10.18 -3.26 6.55
C ARG A 427 -11.43 -4.07 6.91
N THR A 428 -12.54 -3.92 6.16
CA THR A 428 -13.71 -4.79 6.30
C THR A 428 -13.33 -6.26 6.10
N PRO A 429 -14.01 -7.20 6.80
CA PRO A 429 -13.78 -8.63 6.63
C PRO A 429 -13.86 -9.10 5.19
N MET A 430 -12.94 -9.99 4.80
CA MET A 430 -12.91 -10.63 3.48
C MET A 430 -14.20 -11.40 3.24
N GLN A 431 -14.76 -11.28 2.03
CA GLN A 431 -16.05 -11.87 1.66
C GLN A 431 -15.84 -13.24 1.01
N TRP A 432 -15.78 -14.30 1.84
CA TRP A 432 -15.54 -15.67 1.37
C TRP A 432 -16.79 -16.32 0.79
N SER A 433 -17.97 -16.05 1.36
CA SER A 433 -19.24 -16.66 0.93
C SER A 433 -20.45 -15.80 1.29
N ASP A 434 -21.64 -16.28 0.92
CA ASP A 434 -22.93 -15.73 1.32
C ASP A 434 -23.42 -16.20 2.71
N ALA A 435 -22.59 -16.95 3.45
CA ALA A 435 -22.86 -17.34 4.82
C ALA A 435 -22.79 -16.13 5.77
N GLU A 436 -23.34 -16.30 6.98
CA GLU A 436 -23.29 -15.28 8.02
C GLU A 436 -21.85 -14.72 8.19
N ASN A 437 -21.73 -13.41 8.41
CA ASN A 437 -20.48 -12.68 8.50
C ASN A 437 -19.56 -12.87 7.26
N ALA A 438 -20.17 -13.04 6.08
CA ALA A 438 -19.45 -13.27 4.83
C ALA A 438 -18.59 -14.56 4.82
N GLY A 439 -18.82 -15.49 5.74
CA GLY A 439 -17.97 -16.68 5.97
C GLY A 439 -16.59 -16.34 6.52
N PHE A 440 -16.39 -15.13 7.03
CA PHE A 440 -15.14 -14.70 7.66
C PHE A 440 -14.97 -15.25 9.06
N THR A 441 -16.02 -15.26 9.88
CA THR A 441 -16.03 -15.69 11.28
C THR A 441 -17.34 -16.34 11.68
N THR A 442 -17.32 -17.23 12.66
CA THR A 442 -18.50 -17.74 13.37
C THR A 442 -18.86 -16.91 14.59
N GLY A 443 -18.00 -15.96 14.99
CA GLY A 443 -18.21 -15.04 16.10
C GLY A 443 -18.72 -13.67 15.64
N LYS A 444 -18.57 -12.66 16.51
CA LYS A 444 -18.87 -11.27 16.15
C LYS A 444 -17.65 -10.65 15.47
N PRO A 445 -17.74 -10.22 14.21
CA PRO A 445 -16.62 -9.55 13.52
C PRO A 445 -16.15 -8.30 14.28
N TRP A 446 -14.84 -8.09 14.32
CA TRP A 446 -14.24 -6.91 14.97
C TRP A 446 -14.61 -5.58 14.28
N LEU A 447 -14.90 -5.63 12.97
CA LEU A 447 -15.33 -4.50 12.16
C LEU A 447 -16.59 -4.92 11.36
N LYS A 448 -17.39 -3.94 10.96
CA LYS A 448 -18.60 -4.13 10.16
C LYS A 448 -18.31 -4.91 8.88
N VAL A 449 -19.10 -5.95 8.61
CA VAL A 449 -19.07 -6.67 7.33
C VAL A 449 -19.81 -5.84 6.28
N ASN A 450 -19.23 -5.70 5.09
CA ASN A 450 -19.89 -5.00 4.01
C ASN A 450 -21.19 -5.74 3.62
N PRO A 451 -22.36 -5.10 3.64
CA PRO A 451 -23.65 -5.75 3.43
C PRO A 451 -23.85 -6.34 2.03
N ASN A 452 -22.97 -6.04 1.08
CA ASN A 452 -23.02 -6.60 -0.28
C ASN A 452 -22.38 -8.00 -0.41
N TYR A 453 -21.92 -8.60 0.68
CA TYR A 453 -21.27 -9.91 0.65
C TYR A 453 -22.13 -11.06 0.06
N PRO A 454 -23.45 -11.05 0.11
CA PRO A 454 -24.24 -12.11 -0.56
C PRO A 454 -24.05 -12.11 -2.08
N GLU A 455 -23.71 -10.94 -2.66
CA GLU A 455 -23.54 -10.78 -4.10
C GLU A 455 -22.07 -10.80 -4.52
N ILE A 456 -21.19 -10.21 -3.70
CA ILE A 456 -19.75 -10.12 -3.95
C ILE A 456 -19.03 -11.04 -2.98
N ASN A 457 -18.71 -12.25 -3.39
CA ASN A 457 -17.94 -13.19 -2.57
C ASN A 457 -17.19 -14.23 -3.41
N VAL A 458 -16.17 -14.82 -2.80
CA VAL A 458 -15.30 -15.82 -3.44
C VAL A 458 -16.10 -17.04 -3.90
N ALA A 459 -16.92 -17.65 -3.01
CA ALA A 459 -17.59 -18.92 -3.28
C ALA A 459 -18.57 -18.84 -4.45
N ARG A 460 -19.19 -17.67 -4.68
CA ARG A 460 -20.02 -17.41 -5.84
C ARG A 460 -19.18 -17.25 -7.10
N GLN A 461 -18.14 -16.40 -7.03
CA GLN A 461 -17.32 -16.06 -8.18
C GLN A 461 -16.47 -17.22 -8.70
N GLU A 462 -16.08 -18.17 -7.84
CA GLU A 462 -15.41 -19.40 -8.28
C GLU A 462 -16.23 -20.25 -9.24
N LYS A 463 -17.56 -20.21 -9.12
CA LYS A 463 -18.49 -20.98 -9.95
C LYS A 463 -18.83 -20.27 -11.28
N GLU A 464 -18.58 -18.97 -11.37
CA GLU A 464 -18.94 -18.15 -12.51
C GLU A 464 -17.73 -17.90 -13.42
N TYR A 465 -17.66 -18.54 -14.59
CA TYR A 465 -16.54 -18.39 -15.53
C TYR A 465 -16.21 -16.93 -15.88
N GLY A 466 -17.24 -16.08 -16.03
CA GLY A 466 -17.13 -14.65 -16.35
C GLY A 466 -17.01 -13.74 -15.13
N SER A 467 -16.65 -14.26 -13.94
CA SER A 467 -16.47 -13.46 -12.74
C SER A 467 -15.15 -12.68 -12.73
N VAL A 468 -15.09 -11.66 -11.88
CA VAL A 468 -13.90 -10.85 -11.64
C VAL A 468 -12.73 -11.72 -11.13
N LEU A 469 -12.99 -12.64 -10.19
CA LEU A 469 -11.99 -13.57 -9.67
C LEU A 469 -11.37 -14.44 -10.77
N ASN A 470 -12.21 -15.03 -11.62
CA ASN A 470 -11.71 -15.87 -12.70
C ASN A 470 -11.03 -15.05 -13.82
N PHE A 471 -11.39 -13.77 -13.98
CA PHE A 471 -10.65 -12.86 -14.83
C PHE A 471 -9.23 -12.60 -14.27
N TYR A 472 -9.10 -12.28 -12.97
CA TYR A 472 -7.78 -12.11 -12.33
C TYR A 472 -6.91 -13.37 -12.50
N ARG A 473 -7.46 -14.55 -12.27
CA ARG A 473 -6.73 -15.83 -12.49
C ARG A 473 -6.18 -15.93 -13.91
N ARG A 474 -7.01 -15.62 -14.93
CA ARG A 474 -6.57 -15.64 -16.34
C ARG A 474 -5.53 -14.55 -16.64
N LEU A 475 -5.72 -13.34 -16.10
CA LEU A 475 -4.82 -12.20 -16.30
C LEU A 475 -3.44 -12.47 -15.70
N LEU A 476 -3.37 -12.99 -14.48
CA LEU A 476 -2.12 -13.35 -13.82
C LEU A 476 -1.43 -14.53 -14.52
N CYS A 477 -2.21 -15.51 -14.98
CA CYS A 477 -1.69 -16.62 -15.80
C CYS A 477 -1.11 -16.10 -17.13
N PHE A 478 -1.80 -15.18 -17.82
CA PHE A 478 -1.31 -14.54 -19.04
C PHE A 478 0.00 -13.79 -18.80
N ARG A 479 0.07 -12.96 -17.75
CA ARG A 479 1.29 -12.22 -17.39
C ARG A 479 2.49 -13.16 -17.11
N LYS A 480 2.24 -14.33 -16.52
CA LYS A 480 3.26 -15.33 -16.14
C LYS A 480 3.51 -16.39 -17.22
N SER A 481 2.79 -16.33 -18.36
CA SER A 481 2.96 -17.31 -19.44
C SER A 481 4.39 -17.30 -19.98
N GLU A 482 4.86 -18.45 -20.40
CA GLU A 482 6.21 -18.60 -20.97
C GLU A 482 6.46 -17.64 -22.14
N GLU A 483 5.43 -17.36 -22.91
CA GLU A 483 5.45 -16.51 -24.08
C GLU A 483 5.59 -15.02 -23.76
N TYR A 484 4.88 -14.51 -22.73
CA TYR A 484 4.78 -13.07 -22.46
C TYR A 484 5.43 -12.62 -21.15
N ARG A 485 5.83 -13.53 -20.28
CA ARG A 485 6.41 -13.20 -18.97
C ARG A 485 7.59 -12.24 -19.06
N ASP A 486 8.57 -12.56 -19.90
CA ASP A 486 9.77 -11.72 -20.03
C ASP A 486 9.42 -10.34 -20.62
N LEU A 487 8.54 -10.30 -21.62
CA LEU A 487 8.08 -9.04 -22.22
C LEU A 487 7.31 -8.18 -21.22
N LEU A 488 6.34 -8.76 -20.50
CA LEU A 488 5.53 -8.04 -19.53
C LEU A 488 6.32 -7.63 -18.26
N THR A 489 7.43 -8.30 -17.98
CA THR A 489 8.34 -7.94 -16.88
C THR A 489 9.36 -6.90 -17.34
N TYR A 490 10.18 -7.22 -18.33
CA TYR A 490 11.38 -6.44 -18.70
C TYR A 490 11.18 -5.50 -19.90
N GLY A 491 10.09 -5.66 -20.65
CA GLY A 491 9.80 -4.81 -21.81
C GLY A 491 9.69 -3.33 -21.42
N THR A 492 10.06 -2.45 -22.35
CA THR A 492 9.88 -1.00 -22.19
C THR A 492 8.41 -0.66 -22.03
N PHE A 493 8.13 0.52 -21.50
CA PHE A 493 6.78 1.09 -21.46
C PHE A 493 6.76 2.35 -22.34
N GLU A 494 5.92 2.37 -23.36
CA GLU A 494 5.76 3.49 -24.27
C GLU A 494 4.29 3.94 -24.27
N PRO A 495 3.97 5.16 -23.79
CA PRO A 495 2.62 5.69 -23.87
C PRO A 495 2.14 5.81 -25.32
N MET A 496 0.87 5.45 -25.55
CA MET A 496 0.20 5.61 -26.82
C MET A 496 -1.10 6.39 -26.67
N TYR A 497 -1.50 7.13 -27.70
CA TYR A 497 -2.77 7.86 -27.72
C TYR A 497 -2.94 8.80 -26.49
N GLU A 498 -1.87 9.50 -26.10
CA GLU A 498 -1.84 10.34 -24.90
C GLU A 498 -2.91 11.46 -24.93
N ASP A 499 -3.23 11.96 -26.13
CA ASP A 499 -4.20 13.01 -26.40
C ASP A 499 -5.65 12.51 -26.59
N GLN A 500 -5.88 11.21 -26.59
CA GLN A 500 -7.21 10.62 -26.74
C GLN A 500 -7.88 10.48 -25.36
N GLU A 501 -8.96 11.23 -25.15
CA GLU A 501 -9.74 11.17 -23.91
C GLU A 501 -10.35 9.77 -23.72
N ARG A 502 -10.29 9.27 -22.48
CA ARG A 502 -10.85 7.98 -22.07
C ARG A 502 -10.25 6.77 -22.79
N ILE A 503 -9.15 6.94 -23.50
CA ILE A 503 -8.37 5.84 -24.04
C ILE A 503 -7.05 5.76 -23.27
N PHE A 504 -6.87 4.69 -22.52
CA PHE A 504 -5.63 4.38 -21.87
C PHE A 504 -4.90 3.31 -22.69
N ALA A 505 -3.82 3.67 -23.35
CA ALA A 505 -3.09 2.73 -24.17
C ALA A 505 -1.58 2.90 -24.03
N PHE A 506 -0.87 1.78 -24.01
CA PHE A 506 0.58 1.74 -23.94
C PHE A 506 1.14 0.51 -24.65
N LYS A 507 2.39 0.61 -25.05
CA LYS A 507 3.13 -0.44 -25.75
C LYS A 507 4.22 -1.00 -24.84
N ARG A 508 4.36 -2.33 -24.84
CA ARG A 508 5.44 -3.07 -24.19
C ARG A 508 6.31 -3.71 -25.25
N THR A 509 7.63 -3.48 -25.21
CA THR A 509 8.54 -3.99 -26.23
C THR A 509 9.78 -4.65 -25.60
N LEU A 510 10.09 -5.86 -26.02
CA LEU A 510 11.32 -6.58 -25.66
C LEU A 510 11.91 -7.28 -26.91
N GLY A 511 13.03 -6.78 -27.39
CA GLY A 511 13.63 -7.29 -28.61
C GLY A 511 12.72 -7.08 -29.82
N LYS A 512 12.20 -8.19 -30.39
CA LYS A 512 11.25 -8.17 -31.51
C LYS A 512 9.80 -8.30 -31.08
N GLN A 513 9.55 -8.80 -29.86
CA GLN A 513 8.21 -8.95 -29.34
C GLN A 513 7.62 -7.59 -28.92
N CYS A 514 6.36 -7.40 -29.22
CA CYS A 514 5.67 -6.18 -28.91
C CYS A 514 4.19 -6.43 -28.62
N LEU A 515 3.72 -5.99 -27.46
CA LEU A 515 2.31 -5.96 -27.10
C LEU A 515 1.83 -4.53 -26.96
N THR A 516 0.64 -4.24 -27.47
CA THR A 516 -0.07 -2.99 -27.23
C THR A 516 -1.31 -3.28 -26.40
N VAL A 517 -1.39 -2.66 -25.23
CA VAL A 517 -2.57 -2.66 -24.36
C VAL A 517 -3.41 -1.45 -24.70
N ILE A 518 -4.69 -1.64 -24.95
CA ILE A 518 -5.64 -0.57 -25.28
C ILE A 518 -6.87 -0.77 -24.42
N CYS A 519 -7.29 0.27 -23.70
CA CYS A 519 -8.45 0.25 -22.84
C CYS A 519 -9.35 1.47 -23.09
N ASN A 520 -10.65 1.26 -23.16
CA ASN A 520 -11.66 2.29 -23.08
C ASN A 520 -12.06 2.47 -21.61
N GLU A 521 -11.73 3.59 -21.00
CA GLU A 521 -12.07 3.91 -19.59
C GLU A 521 -13.34 4.75 -19.49
N SER A 522 -14.39 4.35 -20.21
CA SER A 522 -15.70 5.02 -20.14
C SER A 522 -16.86 4.06 -20.35
N SER A 523 -18.04 4.46 -19.88
CA SER A 523 -19.32 3.78 -20.14
C SER A 523 -19.88 4.01 -21.55
N ALA A 524 -19.19 4.77 -22.40
CA ALA A 524 -19.57 4.98 -23.79
C ALA A 524 -18.66 4.20 -24.74
N GLU A 525 -19.21 3.77 -25.88
CA GLU A 525 -18.44 3.20 -26.98
C GLU A 525 -17.45 4.24 -27.53
N ARG A 526 -16.21 3.82 -27.86
CA ARG A 526 -15.16 4.67 -28.39
C ARG A 526 -14.65 4.14 -29.73
N PHE A 527 -14.31 5.08 -30.62
CA PHE A 527 -13.70 4.81 -31.91
C PHE A 527 -12.23 5.21 -31.85
N LEU A 528 -11.33 4.27 -32.14
CA LEU A 528 -9.90 4.52 -32.14
C LEU A 528 -9.30 4.16 -33.50
N THR A 529 -8.72 5.16 -34.19
CA THR A 529 -7.94 4.88 -35.39
C THR A 529 -6.57 4.35 -34.99
N LEU A 530 -6.26 3.13 -35.43
CA LEU A 530 -5.00 2.47 -35.10
C LEU A 530 -3.81 3.17 -35.76
N LYS A 531 -2.79 3.49 -34.99
CA LYS A 531 -1.51 4.04 -35.48
C LYS A 531 -0.63 2.96 -36.11
N GLU A 532 -0.83 1.71 -35.70
CA GLU A 532 -0.09 0.54 -36.16
C GLU A 532 -1.09 -0.61 -36.36
N ASP A 533 -0.80 -1.47 -37.33
CA ASP A 533 -1.56 -2.71 -37.49
C ASP A 533 -1.12 -3.75 -36.46
N TYR A 534 -2.00 -4.69 -36.15
CA TYR A 534 -1.70 -5.78 -35.22
C TYR A 534 -1.95 -7.14 -35.92
N GLU A 535 -1.22 -8.16 -35.48
CA GLU A 535 -1.31 -9.49 -36.02
C GLU A 535 -2.42 -10.31 -35.35
N GLU A 536 -2.47 -10.23 -34.02
CA GLU A 536 -3.39 -11.04 -33.21
C GLU A 536 -3.87 -10.29 -31.98
N VAL A 537 -5.10 -10.62 -31.54
CA VAL A 537 -5.62 -10.24 -30.21
C VAL A 537 -5.31 -11.36 -29.24
N VAL A 538 -4.40 -11.15 -28.32
CA VAL A 538 -3.87 -12.20 -27.42
C VAL A 538 -4.55 -12.24 -26.06
N PHE A 539 -5.18 -11.13 -25.63
CA PHE A 539 -5.93 -11.08 -24.37
C PHE A 539 -7.05 -10.03 -24.42
N VAL A 540 -8.17 -10.33 -23.79
CA VAL A 540 -9.33 -9.42 -23.68
C VAL A 540 -10.07 -9.62 -22.36
N ASN A 541 -10.73 -8.57 -21.88
CA ASN A 541 -11.71 -8.71 -20.80
C ASN A 541 -13.12 -9.03 -21.35
N LEU A 542 -13.51 -8.44 -22.50
CA LEU A 542 -14.77 -8.70 -23.18
C LEU A 542 -14.51 -9.45 -24.50
N PRO A 543 -15.27 -10.50 -24.82
CA PRO A 543 -14.92 -11.42 -25.91
C PRO A 543 -15.04 -10.84 -27.31
N GLN A 544 -15.87 -9.80 -27.50
CA GLN A 544 -16.14 -9.24 -28.83
C GLN A 544 -15.16 -8.10 -29.14
N VAL A 545 -14.30 -8.28 -30.15
CA VAL A 545 -13.44 -7.23 -30.70
C VAL A 545 -13.96 -6.85 -32.07
N THR A 546 -14.27 -5.57 -32.27
CA THR A 546 -14.82 -5.06 -33.52
C THR A 546 -13.85 -4.11 -34.20
N ARG A 547 -13.41 -4.47 -35.42
CA ARG A 547 -12.53 -3.65 -36.26
C ARG A 547 -13.14 -3.40 -37.64
N ILE A 548 -13.09 -2.16 -38.11
CA ILE A 548 -13.55 -1.74 -39.43
C ILE A 548 -12.43 -0.94 -40.10
N GLY A 549 -11.71 -1.56 -41.03
CA GLY A 549 -10.50 -0.98 -41.63
C GLY A 549 -9.44 -0.72 -40.53
N ASP A 550 -8.97 0.53 -40.46
CA ASP A 550 -8.01 0.95 -39.45
C ASP A 550 -8.67 1.40 -38.13
N ASN A 551 -9.99 1.34 -38.02
CA ASN A 551 -10.70 1.76 -36.83
C ASN A 551 -11.08 0.58 -35.95
N LEU A 552 -10.74 0.69 -34.68
CA LEU A 552 -11.18 -0.21 -33.62
C LEU A 552 -12.38 0.41 -32.90
N ILE A 553 -13.43 -0.36 -32.72
CA ILE A 553 -14.59 0.03 -31.92
C ILE A 553 -14.44 -0.64 -30.56
N LEU A 554 -14.24 0.17 -29.53
CA LEU A 554 -14.06 -0.28 -28.15
C LEU A 554 -15.38 -0.14 -27.39
N HIS A 555 -15.93 -1.25 -26.93
CA HIS A 555 -17.09 -1.25 -26.06
C HIS A 555 -16.79 -0.57 -24.71
N PRO A 556 -17.82 -0.20 -23.93
CA PRO A 556 -17.63 0.34 -22.59
C PRO A 556 -16.69 -0.54 -21.75
N TYR A 557 -15.67 0.08 -21.15
CA TYR A 557 -14.66 -0.59 -20.31
C TYR A 557 -14.00 -1.81 -20.97
N GLN A 558 -13.87 -1.81 -22.29
CA GLN A 558 -13.17 -2.87 -23.00
C GLN A 558 -11.67 -2.67 -22.93
N LEU A 559 -10.97 -3.72 -22.50
CA LEU A 559 -9.53 -3.85 -22.56
C LEU A 559 -9.15 -4.93 -23.57
N ILE A 560 -8.24 -4.60 -24.48
CA ILE A 560 -7.66 -5.55 -25.43
C ILE A 560 -6.12 -5.49 -25.36
N VAL A 561 -5.50 -6.63 -25.55
CA VAL A 561 -4.04 -6.74 -25.73
C VAL A 561 -3.80 -7.34 -27.09
N VAL A 562 -3.07 -6.62 -27.92
CA VAL A 562 -2.76 -7.03 -29.29
C VAL A 562 -1.26 -7.20 -29.49
N GLU A 563 -0.89 -8.21 -30.25
CA GLU A 563 0.50 -8.43 -30.68
C GLU A 563 0.78 -7.64 -31.95
N THR A 564 1.90 -6.89 -31.93
CA THR A 564 2.36 -6.12 -33.08
C THR A 564 3.80 -6.47 -33.36
N THR A 565 4.15 -6.76 -34.61
CA THR A 565 5.56 -6.95 -34.98
C THR A 565 6.26 -5.62 -35.10
N LYS A 566 7.45 -5.53 -34.53
CA LYS A 566 8.34 -4.40 -34.78
C LYS A 566 8.82 -4.46 -36.24
N LYS A 567 8.34 -3.53 -37.08
CA LYS A 567 8.85 -3.36 -38.44
C LYS A 567 10.31 -2.93 -38.45
#